data_397446189899ec26fc355cfd3b91bd90
#
_entry.id   397446189899ec26fc355cfd3b91bd90
#
_cell.length_a   1.000
_cell.length_b   1.000
_cell.length_c   1.000
_cell.angle_alpha   90.00
_cell.angle_beta   90.00
_cell.angle_gamma   90.00
#
_symmetry.space_group_name_H-M   'P 1'
#
loop_
_entity.id
_entity.type
_entity.pdbx_description
1 polymer ?
#
loop_
_entity_poly.entity_id
_entity_poly.type
_entity_poly.pdbx_seq_one_letter_code
_entity_poly.pdbx_strand_id
1 'polypeptide(L)'
;GLVGSEMCIRDSVLIMQFMWRYIDELVGKGLDMSVIGELMFWAAMTLIPMGLPLATLLAAIMTLGNLGENYELLALKSAGISLPRILRPLIIVVGAISIGSFFVANNLVPHATKKIYALLYDIRQQKQSIEFKDGIFFNGIDNMSIRVGEQNPKTKLLTDILIYDTRNPDGDMTTTVADSGYITLSDDKKYLLVTLYNGETYEESRNYTWFDNSTLRHHIFDVQNGVIPLAGFDFERSDMSLFNSSQTKNTRELMIGIDSLEQVSKETAAASFKPLIESQIFTHDNTILSDSIPRPTHQKAFAVLDTMQKMSVQQRKELYERAISQARSAQGSFSFDETTSKDALAQLYKYKVEWHRKLSLPVSIMIFFLIGAPLGAIIRKGGLGMPIVVSVSFFVIYYIITITGEKMAKEGTWGSFAGMWIATFIPVSYTHLTLPT
;
A
#
# COMPACT_ATOMS: atom_id res chain seq x y z
N GLY A 1 -9.94 -22.42 28.17
CA GLY A 1 -10.48 -21.08 28.49
C GLY A 1 -9.47 -19.96 28.46
N LEU A 2 -8.33 -20.04 29.15
CA LEU A 2 -7.35 -18.92 29.26
C LEU A 2 -6.61 -18.57 27.96
N VAL A 3 -6.24 -19.57 27.17
CA VAL A 3 -5.57 -19.32 25.86
C VAL A 3 -6.49 -18.62 24.89
N GLY A 4 -7.79 -18.88 24.94
CA GLY A 4 -8.76 -18.20 24.07
C GLY A 4 -8.98 -16.74 24.45
N SER A 5 -8.98 -16.38 25.75
CA SER A 5 -9.15 -15.00 26.18
C SER A 5 -7.93 -14.12 25.85
N GLU A 6 -6.73 -14.65 25.96
CA GLU A 6 -5.50 -13.92 25.58
C GLU A 6 -5.33 -13.73 24.07
N MET A 7 -5.75 -14.72 23.27
CA MET A 7 -5.83 -14.54 21.81
C MET A 7 -6.80 -13.42 21.44
N CYS A 8 -7.98 -13.35 22.10
CA CYS A 8 -8.93 -12.28 21.86
C CYS A 8 -8.38 -10.90 22.20
N ILE A 9 -7.66 -10.74 23.32
CA ILE A 9 -7.08 -9.44 23.72
C ILE A 9 -6.05 -8.98 22.69
N ARG A 10 -5.14 -9.87 22.27
CA ARG A 10 -4.11 -9.54 21.29
C ARG A 10 -4.71 -9.18 19.92
N ASP A 11 -5.64 -10.00 19.44
CA ASP A 11 -6.29 -9.77 18.15
C ASP A 11 -7.10 -8.47 18.18
N SER A 12 -7.72 -8.13 19.32
CA SER A 12 -8.39 -6.86 19.53
C SER A 12 -7.42 -5.66 19.46
N VAL A 13 -6.21 -5.78 20.03
CA VAL A 13 -5.17 -4.73 19.94
C VAL A 13 -4.69 -4.53 18.52
N LEU A 14 -4.46 -5.61 17.75
CA LEU A 14 -4.06 -5.52 16.35
C LEU A 14 -5.16 -4.93 15.47
N ILE A 15 -6.42 -5.32 15.70
CA ILE A 15 -7.57 -4.73 15.00
C ILE A 15 -7.73 -3.26 15.36
N MET A 16 -7.55 -2.90 16.64
CA MET A 16 -7.59 -1.51 17.09
C MET A 16 -6.48 -0.67 16.45
N GLN A 17 -5.26 -1.20 16.33
CA GLN A 17 -4.16 -0.56 15.62
C GLN A 17 -4.47 -0.37 14.12
N PHE A 18 -5.12 -1.36 13.50
CA PHE A 18 -5.58 -1.22 12.12
C PHE A 18 -6.65 -0.14 12.00
N MET A 19 -7.66 -0.13 12.87
CA MET A 19 -8.68 0.92 12.90
C MET A 19 -8.08 2.31 13.08
N TRP A 20 -7.14 2.46 14.02
CA TRP A 20 -6.48 3.74 14.28
C TRP A 20 -5.74 4.27 13.04
N ARG A 21 -5.16 3.38 12.26
CA ARG A 21 -4.46 3.74 11.01
C ARG A 21 -5.39 4.31 9.95
N TYR A 22 -6.64 3.86 9.90
CA TYR A 22 -7.61 4.25 8.87
C TYR A 22 -8.76 5.11 9.41
N ILE A 23 -8.70 5.55 10.67
CA ILE A 23 -9.79 6.29 11.31
C ILE A 23 -10.13 7.58 10.57
N ASP A 24 -9.12 8.29 10.08
CA ASP A 24 -9.29 9.53 9.33
C ASP A 24 -10.01 9.33 8.00
N GLU A 25 -9.89 8.13 7.42
CA GLU A 25 -10.56 7.78 6.17
C GLU A 25 -12.00 7.28 6.39
N LEU A 26 -12.30 6.79 7.59
CA LEU A 26 -13.60 6.20 7.94
C LEU A 26 -14.56 7.23 8.56
N VAL A 27 -14.04 8.21 9.31
CA VAL A 27 -14.85 9.20 10.02
C VAL A 27 -15.33 10.29 9.05
N GLY A 28 -16.60 10.69 9.19
CA GLY A 28 -17.18 11.82 8.46
C GLY A 28 -17.71 11.50 7.05
N LYS A 29 -17.59 10.26 6.58
CA LYS A 29 -18.06 9.88 5.21
C LYS A 29 -19.46 9.27 5.18
N GLY A 30 -20.14 9.14 6.32
CA GLY A 30 -21.50 8.57 6.38
C GLY A 30 -21.57 7.12 5.89
N LEU A 31 -20.49 6.33 6.12
CA LEU A 31 -20.40 4.92 5.73
C LEU A 31 -21.39 4.07 6.52
N ASP A 32 -21.95 3.08 5.86
CA ASP A 32 -22.76 2.08 6.52
C ASP A 32 -21.88 1.18 7.42
N MET A 33 -22.38 0.84 8.61
CA MET A 33 -21.69 -0.02 9.57
C MET A 33 -21.37 -1.41 9.00
N SER A 34 -22.11 -1.87 8.00
CA SER A 34 -21.85 -3.11 7.28
C SER A 34 -20.53 -3.07 6.51
N VAL A 35 -20.19 -1.93 5.89
CA VAL A 35 -18.94 -1.73 5.13
C VAL A 35 -17.74 -1.71 6.08
N ILE A 36 -17.87 -1.04 7.23
CA ILE A 36 -16.84 -1.01 8.27
C ILE A 36 -16.62 -2.42 8.83
N GLY A 37 -17.72 -3.15 9.10
CA GLY A 37 -17.66 -4.53 9.56
C GLY A 37 -16.98 -5.48 8.54
N GLU A 38 -17.29 -5.33 7.26
CA GLU A 38 -16.66 -6.08 6.17
C GLU A 38 -15.15 -5.78 6.09
N LEU A 39 -14.75 -4.51 6.18
CA LEU A 39 -13.35 -4.10 6.18
C LEU A 39 -12.59 -4.72 7.38
N MET A 40 -13.19 -4.66 8.58
CA MET A 40 -12.61 -5.25 9.79
C MET A 40 -12.45 -6.76 9.69
N PHE A 41 -13.46 -7.44 9.14
CA PHE A 41 -13.41 -8.89 8.93
C PHE A 41 -12.24 -9.28 8.01
N TRP A 42 -12.11 -8.63 6.87
CA TRP A 42 -11.01 -8.92 5.94
C TRP A 42 -9.64 -8.54 6.52
N ALA A 43 -9.56 -7.45 7.28
CA ALA A 43 -8.35 -7.06 7.98
C ALA A 43 -7.93 -8.12 9.02
N ALA A 44 -8.85 -8.62 9.82
CA ALA A 44 -8.58 -9.68 10.79
C ALA A 44 -8.03 -10.96 10.10
N MET A 45 -8.58 -11.33 8.94
CA MET A 45 -8.11 -12.50 8.17
C MET A 45 -6.65 -12.36 7.71
N THR A 46 -6.18 -11.14 7.40
CA THR A 46 -4.78 -10.92 7.01
C THR A 46 -3.81 -11.02 8.19
N LEU A 47 -4.27 -10.82 9.42
CA LEU A 47 -3.45 -10.87 10.63
C LEU A 47 -3.24 -12.31 11.16
N ILE A 48 -4.08 -13.28 10.77
CA ILE A 48 -4.01 -14.66 11.26
C ILE A 48 -2.61 -15.27 11.12
N PRO A 49 -1.98 -15.32 9.92
CA PRO A 49 -0.67 -15.96 9.79
C PRO A 49 0.43 -15.27 10.59
N MET A 50 0.29 -13.97 10.83
CA MET A 50 1.26 -13.16 11.55
C MET A 50 1.15 -13.36 13.08
N GLY A 51 -0.04 -13.65 13.56
CA GLY A 51 -0.32 -13.90 14.97
C GLY A 51 0.00 -15.33 15.44
N LEU A 52 -0.04 -16.32 14.55
CA LEU A 52 0.16 -17.73 14.89
C LEU A 52 1.53 -18.06 15.50
N PRO A 53 2.67 -17.51 15.06
CA PRO A 53 3.95 -17.77 15.70
C PRO A 53 3.97 -17.38 17.19
N LEU A 54 3.43 -16.20 17.53
CA LEU A 54 3.36 -15.76 18.92
C LEU A 54 2.43 -16.66 19.74
N ALA A 55 1.27 -17.02 19.19
CA ALA A 55 0.31 -17.90 19.86
C ALA A 55 0.91 -19.28 20.14
N THR A 56 1.67 -19.84 19.19
CA THR A 56 2.33 -21.14 19.37
C THR A 56 3.47 -21.09 20.37
N LEU A 57 4.24 -19.99 20.39
CA LEU A 57 5.28 -19.79 21.41
C LEU A 57 4.66 -19.76 22.81
N LEU A 58 3.65 -18.92 23.01
CA LEU A 58 2.98 -18.78 24.29
C LEU A 58 2.35 -20.12 24.75
N ALA A 59 1.62 -20.78 23.85
CA ALA A 59 1.02 -22.07 24.11
C ALA A 59 2.07 -23.13 24.50
N ALA A 60 3.21 -23.17 23.82
CA ALA A 60 4.31 -24.10 24.13
C ALA A 60 4.91 -23.81 25.51
N ILE A 61 5.19 -22.56 25.84
CA ILE A 61 5.76 -22.18 27.15
C ILE A 61 4.77 -22.50 28.28
N MET A 62 3.49 -22.16 28.09
CA MET A 62 2.46 -22.40 29.09
C MET A 62 2.22 -23.92 29.33
N THR A 63 2.11 -24.69 28.25
CA THR A 63 1.86 -26.14 28.35
C THR A 63 3.01 -26.85 29.05
N LEU A 64 4.25 -26.59 28.62
CA LEU A 64 5.41 -27.26 29.19
C LEU A 64 5.82 -26.67 30.55
N GLY A 65 5.56 -25.39 30.77
CA GLY A 65 5.71 -24.73 32.05
C GLY A 65 4.79 -25.34 33.10
N ASN A 66 3.51 -25.57 32.78
CA ASN A 66 2.56 -26.23 33.66
C ASN A 66 2.94 -27.70 33.97
N LEU A 67 3.38 -28.45 32.94
CA LEU A 67 3.94 -29.82 33.14
C LEU A 67 5.19 -29.82 34.03
N GLY A 68 6.02 -28.74 33.92
CA GLY A 68 7.20 -28.59 34.77
C GLY A 68 6.88 -28.19 36.20
N GLU A 69 5.93 -27.30 36.43
CA GLU A 69 5.46 -26.79 37.71
C GLU A 69 4.83 -27.93 38.55
N ASN A 70 4.00 -28.76 37.90
CA ASN A 70 3.35 -29.92 38.53
C ASN A 70 4.27 -31.16 38.67
N TYR A 71 5.55 -31.05 38.37
CA TYR A 71 6.53 -32.16 38.41
C TYR A 71 6.20 -33.33 37.45
N GLU A 72 5.20 -33.22 36.59
CA GLU A 72 4.80 -34.25 35.62
C GLU A 72 5.91 -34.51 34.60
N LEU A 73 6.55 -33.46 34.12
CA LEU A 73 7.70 -33.56 33.21
C LEU A 73 8.87 -34.31 33.87
N LEU A 74 9.11 -34.06 35.15
CA LEU A 74 10.14 -34.76 35.91
C LEU A 74 9.80 -36.25 36.10
N ALA A 75 8.54 -36.57 36.45
CA ALA A 75 8.05 -37.93 36.57
C ALA A 75 8.18 -38.72 35.25
N LEU A 76 7.85 -38.11 34.11
CA LEU A 76 8.03 -38.72 32.78
C LEU A 76 9.51 -38.97 32.45
N LYS A 77 10.40 -38.04 32.79
CA LYS A 77 11.84 -38.21 32.59
C LYS A 77 12.44 -39.27 33.50
N SER A 78 12.01 -39.35 34.75
CA SER A 78 12.45 -40.38 35.67
C SER A 78 11.96 -41.79 35.28
N ALA A 79 10.84 -41.90 34.56
CA ALA A 79 10.36 -43.10 33.90
C ALA A 79 11.14 -43.49 32.63
N GLY A 80 12.20 -42.75 32.27
CA GLY A 80 13.04 -43.00 31.09
C GLY A 80 12.47 -42.51 29.76
N ILE A 81 11.41 -41.71 29.77
CA ILE A 81 10.81 -41.16 28.54
C ILE A 81 11.61 -39.95 28.11
N SER A 82 12.17 -39.97 26.90
CA SER A 82 12.95 -38.86 26.34
C SER A 82 12.06 -37.65 26.00
N LEU A 83 12.57 -36.43 26.18
CA LEU A 83 11.85 -35.18 25.86
C LEU A 83 11.29 -35.15 24.42
N PRO A 84 12.01 -35.55 23.38
CA PRO A 84 11.47 -35.60 22.01
C PRO A 84 10.24 -36.52 21.89
N ARG A 85 10.16 -37.58 22.65
CA ARG A 85 9.01 -38.51 22.66
C ARG A 85 7.79 -37.85 23.30
N ILE A 86 7.98 -37.05 24.36
CA ILE A 86 6.91 -36.28 25.01
C ILE A 86 6.41 -35.17 24.05
N LEU A 87 7.30 -34.53 23.32
CA LEU A 87 6.96 -33.45 22.40
C LEU A 87 6.34 -33.93 21.09
N ARG A 88 6.53 -35.19 20.69
CA ARG A 88 6.07 -35.75 19.40
C ARG A 88 4.62 -35.44 19.06
N PRO A 89 3.62 -35.63 19.92
CA PRO A 89 2.22 -35.31 19.61
C PRO A 89 2.02 -33.79 19.39
N LEU A 90 2.70 -32.94 20.15
CA LEU A 90 2.60 -31.51 20.02
C LEU A 90 3.25 -31.02 18.69
N ILE A 91 4.37 -31.62 18.29
CA ILE A 91 5.03 -31.32 17.00
C ILE A 91 4.09 -31.65 15.83
N ILE A 92 3.33 -32.78 15.92
CA ILE A 92 2.37 -33.14 14.86
C ILE A 92 1.26 -32.08 14.75
N VAL A 93 0.70 -31.66 15.89
CA VAL A 93 -0.35 -30.63 15.92
C VAL A 93 0.17 -29.29 15.38
N VAL A 94 1.34 -28.84 15.83
CA VAL A 94 1.95 -27.59 15.37
C VAL A 94 2.33 -27.68 13.89
N GLY A 95 2.78 -28.85 13.42
CA GLY A 95 3.02 -29.11 12.00
C GLY A 95 1.74 -28.96 11.15
N ALA A 96 0.62 -29.51 11.63
CA ALA A 96 -0.67 -29.34 10.96
C ALA A 96 -1.11 -27.87 10.92
N ILE A 97 -0.92 -27.12 12.02
CA ILE A 97 -1.20 -25.68 12.09
C ILE A 97 -0.29 -24.91 11.11
N SER A 98 0.99 -25.24 11.04
CA SER A 98 1.95 -24.62 10.12
C SER A 98 1.55 -24.84 8.66
N ILE A 99 1.15 -26.06 8.28
CA ILE A 99 0.64 -26.35 6.94
C ILE A 99 -0.66 -25.58 6.68
N GLY A 100 -1.59 -25.57 7.61
CA GLY A 100 -2.82 -24.79 7.53
C GLY A 100 -2.55 -23.28 7.34
N SER A 101 -1.58 -22.74 8.08
CA SER A 101 -1.13 -21.35 7.97
C SER A 101 -0.58 -21.05 6.57
N PHE A 102 0.16 -21.98 5.95
CA PHE A 102 0.61 -21.81 4.56
C PHE A 102 -0.56 -21.67 3.59
N PHE A 103 -1.59 -22.52 3.70
CA PHE A 103 -2.78 -22.42 2.85
C PHE A 103 -3.52 -21.10 3.05
N VAL A 104 -3.64 -20.63 4.27
CA VAL A 104 -4.23 -19.32 4.60
C VAL A 104 -3.40 -18.19 3.99
N ALA A 105 -2.09 -18.19 4.20
CA ALA A 105 -1.18 -17.18 3.68
C ALA A 105 -1.12 -17.16 2.13
N ASN A 106 -1.30 -18.32 1.50
CA ASN A 106 -1.23 -18.44 0.05
C ASN A 106 -2.54 -18.09 -0.67
N ASN A 107 -3.70 -18.40 -0.10
CA ASN A 107 -4.98 -18.26 -0.78
C ASN A 107 -5.89 -17.22 -0.12
N LEU A 108 -6.08 -17.27 1.18
CA LEU A 108 -7.01 -16.41 1.90
C LEU A 108 -6.48 -14.98 2.02
N VAL A 109 -5.21 -14.83 2.43
CA VAL A 109 -4.59 -13.50 2.63
C VAL A 109 -4.55 -12.67 1.33
N PRO A 110 -4.16 -13.19 0.15
CA PRO A 110 -4.21 -12.44 -1.09
C PRO A 110 -5.62 -11.96 -1.44
N HIS A 111 -6.62 -12.83 -1.26
CA HIS A 111 -8.02 -12.47 -1.51
C HIS A 111 -8.51 -11.39 -0.53
N ALA A 112 -8.22 -11.55 0.77
CA ALA A 112 -8.55 -10.57 1.79
C ALA A 112 -7.88 -9.21 1.50
N THR A 113 -6.61 -9.21 1.10
CA THR A 113 -5.88 -7.98 0.76
C THR A 113 -6.48 -7.27 -0.45
N LYS A 114 -6.90 -8.03 -1.49
CA LYS A 114 -7.64 -7.44 -2.63
C LYS A 114 -8.92 -6.76 -2.18
N LYS A 115 -9.69 -7.42 -1.32
CA LYS A 115 -10.94 -6.87 -0.75
C LYS A 115 -10.68 -5.61 0.05
N ILE A 116 -9.66 -5.59 0.90
CA ILE A 116 -9.27 -4.42 1.68
C ILE A 116 -8.92 -3.25 0.76
N TYR A 117 -8.10 -3.48 -0.28
CA TYR A 117 -7.71 -2.42 -1.20
C TYR A 117 -8.89 -1.87 -2.00
N ALA A 118 -9.81 -2.75 -2.47
CA ALA A 118 -11.02 -2.33 -3.14
C ALA A 118 -11.89 -1.48 -2.20
N LEU A 119 -12.19 -1.98 -1.00
CA LEU A 119 -12.99 -1.24 -0.01
C LEU A 119 -12.36 0.11 0.38
N LEU A 120 -11.04 0.16 0.62
CA LEU A 120 -10.36 1.42 0.94
C LEU A 120 -10.39 2.40 -0.23
N TYR A 121 -10.27 1.91 -1.46
CA TYR A 121 -10.41 2.74 -2.64
C TYR A 121 -11.82 3.31 -2.76
N ASP A 122 -12.85 2.45 -2.63
CA ASP A 122 -14.25 2.86 -2.69
C ASP A 122 -14.57 3.89 -1.59
N ILE A 123 -14.08 3.66 -0.36
CA ILE A 123 -14.20 4.60 0.75
C ILE A 123 -13.51 5.94 0.45
N ARG A 124 -12.34 5.92 -0.22
CA ARG A 124 -11.64 7.15 -0.60
C ARG A 124 -12.36 7.92 -1.69
N GLN A 125 -12.99 7.22 -2.63
CA GLN A 125 -13.77 7.82 -3.70
C GLN A 125 -15.10 8.39 -3.20
N GLN A 126 -15.63 7.85 -2.12
CA GLN A 126 -16.86 8.37 -1.53
C GLN A 126 -16.63 9.79 -0.99
N LYS A 127 -17.38 10.73 -1.54
CA LYS A 127 -17.38 12.12 -1.05
C LYS A 127 -18.00 12.20 0.33
N GLN A 128 -17.55 13.17 1.13
CA GLN A 128 -18.11 13.41 2.46
C GLN A 128 -19.61 13.72 2.35
N SER A 129 -20.36 13.35 3.39
CA SER A 129 -21.76 13.75 3.50
C SER A 129 -21.89 15.27 3.39
N ILE A 130 -22.94 15.71 2.69
CA ILE A 130 -23.22 17.14 2.51
C ILE A 130 -23.60 17.72 3.87
N GLU A 131 -22.71 18.49 4.45
CA GLU A 131 -22.93 19.22 5.69
C GLU A 131 -22.57 20.69 5.45
N PHE A 132 -23.59 21.55 5.48
CA PHE A 132 -23.40 22.97 5.32
C PHE A 132 -23.00 23.58 6.67
N LYS A 133 -21.88 24.32 6.67
CA LYS A 133 -21.44 25.12 7.83
C LYS A 133 -21.79 26.57 7.57
N ASP A 134 -22.34 27.24 8.60
CA ASP A 134 -22.81 28.62 8.51
C ASP A 134 -21.70 29.55 8.01
N GLY A 135 -21.99 30.28 6.94
CA GLY A 135 -21.09 31.25 6.32
C GLY A 135 -19.94 30.70 5.49
N ILE A 136 -19.75 29.38 5.39
CA ILE A 136 -18.63 28.76 4.69
C ILE A 136 -19.09 28.16 3.35
N PHE A 137 -18.27 28.33 2.32
CA PHE A 137 -18.50 27.69 1.03
C PHE A 137 -18.28 26.18 1.11
N PHE A 138 -19.29 25.42 0.72
CA PHE A 138 -19.21 23.98 0.50
C PHE A 138 -18.84 23.71 -0.97
N ASN A 139 -17.66 23.13 -1.19
CA ASN A 139 -17.11 22.82 -2.51
C ASN A 139 -17.05 21.29 -2.78
N GLY A 140 -17.87 20.51 -2.06
CA GLY A 140 -17.87 19.04 -2.19
C GLY A 140 -18.51 18.53 -3.48
N ILE A 141 -19.16 19.38 -4.28
CA ILE A 141 -19.77 19.05 -5.58
C ILE A 141 -18.88 19.62 -6.68
N ASP A 142 -18.58 18.81 -7.69
CA ASP A 142 -17.69 19.22 -8.78
C ASP A 142 -18.32 20.39 -9.56
N ASN A 143 -17.52 21.42 -9.79
CA ASN A 143 -17.92 22.63 -10.51
C ASN A 143 -19.12 23.35 -9.88
N MET A 144 -19.32 23.20 -8.56
CA MET A 144 -20.37 23.91 -7.83
C MET A 144 -19.88 24.30 -6.44
N SER A 145 -20.20 25.54 -6.02
CA SER A 145 -19.91 26.06 -4.70
C SER A 145 -21.21 26.59 -4.07
N ILE A 146 -21.53 26.10 -2.89
CA ILE A 146 -22.76 26.50 -2.18
C ILE A 146 -22.34 27.14 -0.85
N ARG A 147 -22.83 28.35 -0.59
CA ARG A 147 -22.71 29.01 0.71
C ARG A 147 -24.11 29.16 1.34
N VAL A 148 -24.20 28.88 2.62
CA VAL A 148 -25.40 29.06 3.42
C VAL A 148 -25.05 30.01 4.57
N GLY A 149 -25.85 31.02 4.79
CA GLY A 149 -25.66 31.99 5.89
C GLY A 149 -25.86 31.32 7.24
N GLU A 150 -27.06 30.79 7.46
CA GLU A 150 -27.43 30.11 8.72
C GLU A 150 -28.34 28.90 8.42
N GLN A 151 -28.18 27.84 9.21
CA GLN A 151 -29.03 26.66 9.15
C GLN A 151 -29.86 26.49 10.43
N ASN A 152 -31.17 26.42 10.31
CA ASN A 152 -32.03 26.13 11.46
C ASN A 152 -31.95 24.62 11.80
N PRO A 153 -31.44 24.23 12.98
CA PRO A 153 -31.21 22.82 13.31
C PRO A 153 -32.49 22.00 13.45
N LYS A 154 -33.66 22.64 13.70
CA LYS A 154 -34.92 21.93 13.86
C LYS A 154 -35.68 21.75 12.56
N THR A 155 -35.72 22.77 11.72
CA THR A 155 -36.51 22.78 10.47
C THR A 155 -35.67 22.42 9.26
N LYS A 156 -34.34 22.43 9.40
CA LYS A 156 -33.36 22.28 8.29
C LYS A 156 -33.51 23.38 7.22
N LEU A 157 -34.22 24.44 7.50
CA LEU A 157 -34.34 25.59 6.64
C LEU A 157 -32.99 26.31 6.59
N LEU A 158 -32.52 26.56 5.36
CA LEU A 158 -31.32 27.32 5.09
C LEU A 158 -31.70 28.76 4.75
N THR A 159 -30.92 29.73 5.18
CA THR A 159 -31.12 31.16 4.90
C THR A 159 -29.85 31.74 4.28
N ASP A 160 -30.00 32.83 3.51
CA ASP A 160 -28.91 33.51 2.77
C ASP A 160 -28.10 32.50 1.91
N ILE A 161 -28.76 31.90 0.93
CA ILE A 161 -28.19 30.87 0.09
C ILE A 161 -27.56 31.51 -1.15
N LEU A 162 -26.30 31.17 -1.40
CA LEU A 162 -25.56 31.58 -2.59
C LEU A 162 -25.01 30.31 -3.28
N ILE A 163 -25.37 30.11 -4.53
CA ILE A 163 -24.94 28.96 -5.34
C ILE A 163 -24.20 29.47 -6.58
N TYR A 164 -22.96 29.03 -6.74
CA TYR A 164 -22.18 29.18 -7.98
C TYR A 164 -22.16 27.84 -8.70
N ASP A 165 -22.66 27.82 -9.91
CA ASP A 165 -22.72 26.66 -10.78
C ASP A 165 -21.93 26.90 -12.07
N THR A 166 -20.84 26.16 -12.27
CA THR A 166 -19.96 26.23 -13.44
C THR A 166 -19.95 24.89 -14.22
N ARG A 167 -21.01 24.06 -14.05
CA ARG A 167 -21.10 22.75 -14.69
C ARG A 167 -21.46 22.82 -16.17
N ASN A 168 -21.86 23.98 -16.66
CA ASN A 168 -22.23 24.17 -18.04
C ASN A 168 -21.02 23.94 -18.97
N PRO A 169 -21.09 23.04 -19.97
CA PRO A 169 -19.97 22.72 -20.87
C PRO A 169 -19.44 23.92 -21.64
N ASP A 170 -20.27 24.93 -21.86
CA ASP A 170 -19.93 26.15 -22.59
C ASP A 170 -19.13 27.15 -21.74
N GLY A 171 -18.80 26.81 -20.48
CA GLY A 171 -18.03 27.66 -19.55
C GLY A 171 -18.86 28.81 -18.96
N ASP A 172 -20.18 28.76 -19.10
CA ASP A 172 -21.10 29.73 -18.54
C ASP A 172 -21.18 29.57 -17.03
N MET A 173 -21.21 30.69 -16.31
CA MET A 173 -21.33 30.70 -14.84
C MET A 173 -22.76 31.12 -14.46
N THR A 174 -23.42 30.30 -13.69
CA THR A 174 -24.73 30.60 -13.12
C THR A 174 -24.56 30.91 -11.63
N THR A 175 -25.01 32.09 -11.21
CA THR A 175 -25.03 32.51 -9.82
C THR A 175 -26.47 32.63 -9.36
N THR A 176 -26.85 31.86 -8.35
CA THR A 176 -28.19 31.94 -7.75
C THR A 176 -28.09 32.42 -6.30
N VAL A 177 -28.86 33.45 -6.00
CA VAL A 177 -29.04 34.01 -4.63
C VAL A 177 -30.48 33.76 -4.21
N ALA A 178 -30.71 33.25 -3.00
CA ALA A 178 -32.05 33.05 -2.47
C ALA A 178 -32.12 33.39 -0.98
N ASP A 179 -33.25 33.94 -0.56
CA ASP A 179 -33.48 34.31 0.86
C ASP A 179 -33.51 33.06 1.74
N SER A 180 -34.15 32.01 1.28
CA SER A 180 -34.25 30.76 2.02
C SER A 180 -34.46 29.55 1.11
N GLY A 181 -34.30 28.34 1.67
CA GLY A 181 -34.54 27.12 0.89
C GLY A 181 -34.25 25.86 1.66
N TYR A 182 -34.49 24.75 0.99
CA TYR A 182 -34.14 23.42 1.45
C TYR A 182 -33.19 22.77 0.43
N ILE A 183 -32.11 22.23 0.92
CA ILE A 183 -31.19 21.44 0.13
C ILE A 183 -31.10 20.06 0.79
N THR A 184 -31.69 19.06 0.14
CA THR A 184 -31.79 17.69 0.66
C THR A 184 -31.22 16.69 -0.31
N LEU A 185 -30.60 15.65 0.24
CA LEU A 185 -30.13 14.52 -0.55
C LEU A 185 -31.30 13.58 -0.83
N SER A 186 -31.43 13.09 -2.05
CA SER A 186 -32.39 12.04 -2.42
C SER A 186 -32.11 10.74 -1.64
N ASP A 187 -33.10 9.90 -1.42
CA ASP A 187 -32.98 8.63 -0.67
C ASP A 187 -31.93 7.68 -1.27
N ASP A 188 -31.78 7.70 -2.60
CA ASP A 188 -30.77 6.95 -3.33
C ASP A 188 -29.39 7.64 -3.39
N LYS A 189 -29.21 8.81 -2.76
CA LYS A 189 -28.00 9.62 -2.71
C LYS A 189 -27.42 10.04 -4.07
N LYS A 190 -28.17 9.88 -5.15
CA LYS A 190 -27.74 10.22 -6.52
C LYS A 190 -28.06 11.64 -6.94
N TYR A 191 -28.99 12.28 -6.25
CA TYR A 191 -29.46 13.62 -6.59
C TYR A 191 -29.51 14.51 -5.36
N LEU A 192 -29.15 15.79 -5.56
CA LEU A 192 -29.42 16.86 -4.61
C LEU A 192 -30.70 17.57 -5.03
N LEU A 193 -31.68 17.55 -4.17
CA LEU A 193 -32.94 18.24 -4.35
C LEU A 193 -32.82 19.62 -3.74
N VAL A 194 -32.95 20.66 -4.53
CA VAL A 194 -32.81 22.05 -4.15
C VAL A 194 -34.16 22.73 -4.34
N THR A 195 -34.70 23.29 -3.27
CA THR A 195 -35.90 24.13 -3.34
C THR A 195 -35.56 25.48 -2.74
N LEU A 196 -35.56 26.52 -3.55
CA LEU A 196 -35.23 27.88 -3.17
C LEU A 196 -36.46 28.76 -3.19
N TYR A 197 -36.54 29.71 -2.25
CA TYR A 197 -37.62 30.65 -2.12
C TYR A 197 -37.08 32.08 -2.20
N ASN A 198 -37.80 32.93 -2.92
CA ASN A 198 -37.53 34.35 -3.10
C ASN A 198 -36.09 34.61 -3.49
N GLY A 199 -35.79 34.51 -4.76
CA GLY A 199 -34.41 34.62 -5.21
C GLY A 199 -34.24 35.13 -6.61
N GLU A 200 -32.98 35.27 -6.97
CA GLU A 200 -32.54 35.77 -8.27
C GLU A 200 -31.43 34.87 -8.83
N THR A 201 -31.50 34.58 -10.13
CA THR A 201 -30.49 33.83 -10.84
C THR A 201 -29.86 34.68 -11.93
N TYR A 202 -28.54 34.75 -11.91
CA TYR A 202 -27.72 35.43 -12.91
C TYR A 202 -26.98 34.37 -13.72
N GLU A 203 -27.23 34.32 -15.02
CA GLU A 203 -26.57 33.42 -15.97
C GLU A 203 -25.73 34.24 -16.92
N GLU A 204 -24.41 34.08 -16.82
CA GLU A 204 -23.45 34.71 -17.72
C GLU A 204 -23.08 33.70 -18.82
N SER A 205 -23.49 33.97 -20.07
CA SER A 205 -23.14 33.17 -21.24
C SER A 205 -21.97 33.80 -21.97
N ARG A 206 -20.85 33.09 -22.10
CA ARG A 206 -19.65 33.50 -22.83
C ARG A 206 -19.62 32.86 -24.21
N ASN A 207 -20.08 33.58 -25.21
CA ASN A 207 -19.85 33.17 -26.60
C ASN A 207 -18.40 33.43 -27.02
N TYR A 208 -17.59 32.38 -27.20
CA TYR A 208 -16.22 32.43 -27.72
C TYR A 208 -16.16 32.78 -29.21
N THR A 209 -16.93 33.75 -29.69
CA THR A 209 -16.79 34.31 -31.03
C THR A 209 -15.98 35.61 -31.00
N TRP A 210 -15.26 35.91 -32.05
CA TRP A 210 -14.34 37.06 -32.20
C TRP A 210 -14.93 38.44 -31.84
N PHE A 211 -16.25 38.51 -31.61
CA PHE A 211 -16.95 39.66 -31.07
C PHE A 211 -17.59 39.23 -29.77
N ASP A 212 -16.93 39.61 -28.66
CA ASP A 212 -17.30 39.27 -27.29
C ASP A 212 -18.66 39.90 -26.92
N ASN A 213 -19.74 39.18 -27.17
CA ASN A 213 -21.07 39.49 -26.64
C ASN A 213 -21.39 38.50 -25.54
N SER A 214 -20.83 38.76 -24.33
CA SER A 214 -21.34 38.11 -23.14
C SER A 214 -22.76 38.57 -22.89
N THR A 215 -23.72 37.64 -22.85
CA THR A 215 -25.11 37.92 -22.48
C THR A 215 -25.33 37.56 -21.03
N LEU A 216 -25.80 38.54 -20.25
CA LEU A 216 -26.22 38.32 -18.87
C LEU A 216 -27.74 38.14 -18.88
N ARG A 217 -28.22 36.97 -18.44
CA ARG A 217 -29.63 36.72 -18.16
C ARG A 217 -29.88 36.88 -16.68
N HIS A 218 -30.94 37.58 -16.32
CA HIS A 218 -31.37 37.78 -14.95
C HIS A 218 -32.79 37.26 -14.79
N HIS A 219 -32.99 36.30 -13.90
CA HIS A 219 -34.30 35.70 -13.60
C HIS A 219 -34.61 35.92 -12.12
N ILE A 220 -35.82 36.45 -11.84
CA ILE A 220 -36.34 36.56 -10.48
C ILE A 220 -37.38 35.46 -10.31
N PHE A 221 -37.38 34.78 -9.19
CA PHE A 221 -38.30 33.69 -8.91
C PHE A 221 -38.83 33.76 -7.47
N ASP A 222 -40.09 33.39 -7.29
CA ASP A 222 -40.69 33.17 -5.96
C ASP A 222 -40.31 31.78 -5.43
N VAL A 223 -40.33 30.76 -6.28
CA VAL A 223 -39.94 29.39 -5.96
C VAL A 223 -39.18 28.79 -7.15
N GLN A 224 -37.99 28.24 -6.84
CA GLN A 224 -37.22 27.50 -7.84
C GLN A 224 -36.91 26.10 -7.31
N ASN A 225 -37.24 25.07 -8.10
CA ASN A 225 -36.90 23.69 -7.81
C ASN A 225 -35.81 23.22 -8.77
N GLY A 226 -34.73 22.69 -8.22
CA GLY A 226 -33.62 22.14 -8.98
C GLY A 226 -33.29 20.72 -8.55
N VAL A 227 -32.90 19.89 -9.51
CA VAL A 227 -32.37 18.55 -9.26
C VAL A 227 -30.96 18.49 -9.81
N ILE A 228 -29.99 18.29 -8.92
CA ILE A 228 -28.58 18.29 -9.25
C ILE A 228 -28.07 16.85 -9.19
N PRO A 229 -27.62 16.27 -10.30
CA PRO A 229 -27.02 14.94 -10.26
C PRO A 229 -25.71 14.98 -9.51
N LEU A 230 -25.51 14.04 -8.60
CA LEU A 230 -24.33 13.92 -7.78
C LEU A 230 -23.50 12.70 -8.21
N ALA A 231 -22.23 12.90 -8.46
CA ALA A 231 -21.28 11.80 -8.68
C ALA A 231 -20.43 11.60 -7.44
N GLY A 232 -20.25 10.32 -7.04
CA GLY A 232 -19.31 9.95 -5.96
C GLY A 232 -19.87 10.06 -4.52
N PHE A 233 -21.17 10.33 -4.33
CA PHE A 233 -21.82 10.29 -3.00
C PHE A 233 -22.40 8.91 -2.71
N ASP A 234 -22.55 8.08 -3.70
CA ASP A 234 -22.98 6.70 -3.57
C ASP A 234 -21.78 5.79 -3.33
N PHE A 235 -21.92 4.76 -2.50
CA PHE A 235 -20.90 3.76 -2.29
C PHE A 235 -20.96 2.74 -3.42
N GLU A 236 -20.18 2.95 -4.47
CA GLU A 236 -20.02 1.99 -5.56
C GLU A 236 -18.84 1.06 -5.29
N ARG A 237 -19.04 -0.24 -5.53
CA ARG A 237 -18.00 -1.25 -5.36
C ARG A 237 -17.16 -1.37 -6.64
N SER A 238 -15.86 -1.10 -6.50
CA SER A 238 -14.91 -1.26 -7.60
C SER A 238 -14.60 -2.73 -7.89
N ASP A 239 -14.26 -3.02 -9.14
CA ASP A 239 -13.81 -4.36 -9.52
C ASP A 239 -12.46 -4.68 -8.87
N MET A 240 -12.41 -5.79 -8.16
CA MET A 240 -11.20 -6.29 -7.49
C MET A 240 -10.05 -6.60 -8.45
N SER A 241 -10.32 -6.77 -9.75
CA SER A 241 -9.29 -7.02 -10.77
C SER A 241 -8.32 -5.84 -10.94
N LEU A 242 -8.76 -4.62 -10.59
CA LEU A 242 -7.94 -3.41 -10.65
C LEU A 242 -6.80 -3.40 -9.60
N PHE A 243 -6.96 -4.14 -8.50
CA PHE A 243 -6.01 -4.14 -7.39
C PHE A 243 -5.01 -5.29 -7.49
N ASN A 244 -4.02 -5.13 -8.36
CA ASN A 244 -3.03 -6.15 -8.68
C ASN A 244 -1.64 -5.77 -8.15
N SER A 245 -1.39 -6.02 -6.85
CA SER A 245 -0.11 -5.79 -6.19
C SER A 245 0.61 -7.12 -5.88
N SER A 246 1.88 -7.07 -5.47
CA SER A 246 2.62 -8.27 -5.04
C SER A 246 1.94 -8.99 -3.86
N GLN A 247 1.29 -8.24 -2.97
CA GLN A 247 0.61 -8.79 -1.79
C GLN A 247 -0.71 -9.49 -2.10
N THR A 248 -1.32 -9.19 -3.27
CA THR A 248 -2.60 -9.74 -3.70
C THR A 248 -2.47 -11.00 -4.54
N LYS A 249 -1.25 -11.51 -4.73
CA LYS A 249 -0.95 -12.67 -5.58
C LYS A 249 -0.63 -13.90 -4.74
N ASN A 250 -0.99 -15.09 -5.26
CA ASN A 250 -0.59 -16.35 -4.68
C ASN A 250 0.86 -16.72 -5.07
N THR A 251 1.42 -17.77 -4.46
CA THR A 251 2.81 -18.19 -4.70
C THR A 251 3.11 -18.50 -6.17
N ARG A 252 2.15 -19.09 -6.90
CA ARG A 252 2.29 -19.40 -8.33
C ARG A 252 2.29 -18.14 -9.18
N GLU A 253 1.37 -17.22 -8.93
CA GLU A 253 1.28 -15.93 -9.62
C GLU A 253 2.51 -15.05 -9.34
N LEU A 254 3.03 -15.12 -8.10
CA LEU A 254 4.29 -14.43 -7.75
C LEU A 254 5.47 -14.98 -8.53
N MET A 255 5.58 -16.31 -8.68
CA MET A 255 6.67 -16.94 -9.42
C MET A 255 6.64 -16.55 -10.90
N ILE A 256 5.47 -16.62 -11.53
CA ILE A 256 5.29 -16.15 -12.92
C ILE A 256 5.65 -14.67 -13.05
N GLY A 257 5.23 -13.85 -12.08
CA GLY A 257 5.54 -12.42 -12.06
C GLY A 257 7.03 -12.13 -11.86
N ILE A 258 7.74 -12.92 -11.06
CA ILE A 258 9.19 -12.81 -10.87
C ILE A 258 9.91 -13.10 -12.19
N ASP A 259 9.58 -14.21 -12.86
CA ASP A 259 10.19 -14.58 -14.13
C ASP A 259 9.98 -13.51 -15.21
N SER A 260 8.75 -12.99 -15.31
CA SER A 260 8.41 -11.90 -16.23
C SER A 260 9.19 -10.61 -15.91
N LEU A 261 9.24 -10.20 -14.63
CA LEU A 261 9.95 -8.98 -14.20
C LEU A 261 11.49 -9.12 -14.36
N GLU A 262 12.05 -10.32 -14.17
CA GLU A 262 13.46 -10.56 -14.44
C GLU A 262 13.79 -10.42 -15.92
N GLN A 263 12.92 -10.92 -16.79
CA GLN A 263 13.09 -10.76 -18.23
C GLN A 263 13.00 -9.28 -18.63
N VAL A 264 11.96 -8.56 -18.19
CA VAL A 264 11.78 -7.12 -18.45
C VAL A 264 12.98 -6.33 -17.93
N SER A 265 13.47 -6.61 -16.72
CA SER A 265 14.63 -5.93 -16.17
C SER A 265 15.90 -6.13 -17.00
N LYS A 266 16.12 -7.34 -17.51
CA LYS A 266 17.26 -7.64 -18.43
C LYS A 266 17.11 -6.95 -19.77
N GLU A 267 15.91 -6.97 -20.34
CA GLU A 267 15.62 -6.30 -21.62
C GLU A 267 15.75 -4.78 -21.50
N THR A 268 15.23 -4.17 -20.42
CA THR A 268 15.36 -2.72 -20.16
C THR A 268 16.83 -2.36 -19.99
N ALA A 269 17.59 -3.11 -19.21
CA ALA A 269 19.02 -2.86 -19.03
C ALA A 269 19.78 -2.96 -20.37
N ALA A 270 19.46 -3.94 -21.23
CA ALA A 270 20.07 -4.07 -22.55
C ALA A 270 19.65 -2.92 -23.49
N ALA A 271 18.38 -2.51 -23.45
CA ALA A 271 17.84 -1.42 -24.25
C ALA A 271 18.46 -0.05 -23.91
N SER A 272 18.78 0.20 -22.63
CA SER A 272 19.39 1.45 -22.16
C SER A 272 20.76 1.73 -22.76
N PHE A 273 21.52 0.68 -23.08
CA PHE A 273 22.84 0.82 -23.71
C PHE A 273 22.78 0.95 -25.25
N LYS A 274 21.71 0.45 -25.88
CA LYS A 274 21.58 0.43 -27.34
C LYS A 274 21.60 1.84 -27.97
N PRO A 275 20.85 2.85 -27.50
CA PRO A 275 20.91 4.20 -28.04
C PRO A 275 22.28 4.86 -27.90
N LEU A 276 23.02 4.57 -26.83
CA LEU A 276 24.37 5.09 -26.61
C LEU A 276 25.36 4.51 -27.61
N ILE A 277 25.20 3.25 -27.95
CA ILE A 277 26.03 2.55 -28.96
C ILE A 277 25.65 3.07 -30.37
N GLU A 278 24.37 3.17 -30.67
CA GLU A 278 23.85 3.60 -31.97
C GLU A 278 24.03 5.10 -32.24
N SER A 279 24.04 5.96 -31.19
CA SER A 279 24.21 7.40 -31.32
C SER A 279 25.61 7.84 -31.80
N GLN A 280 26.54 6.91 -31.95
CA GLN A 280 27.92 7.13 -32.38
C GLN A 280 28.69 8.21 -31.55
N ILE A 281 28.20 8.53 -30.36
CA ILE A 281 28.88 9.50 -29.48
C ILE A 281 30.27 8.99 -29.09
N PHE A 282 30.46 7.67 -29.05
CA PHE A 282 31.71 7.02 -28.63
C PHE A 282 32.37 6.19 -29.72
N THR A 283 31.71 5.93 -30.88
CA THR A 283 32.25 5.04 -31.91
C THR A 283 32.12 5.68 -33.29
N HIS A 284 33.25 5.86 -33.94
CA HIS A 284 33.33 6.37 -35.32
C HIS A 284 33.29 5.25 -36.39
N ASP A 285 33.12 3.99 -35.97
CA ASP A 285 33.14 2.82 -36.85
C ASP A 285 32.09 1.77 -36.48
N ASN A 286 31.25 1.39 -37.45
CA ASN A 286 30.19 0.37 -37.32
C ASN A 286 30.74 -1.07 -37.21
N THR A 287 32.01 -1.29 -36.97
CA THR A 287 32.67 -2.60 -36.98
C THR A 287 32.99 -3.19 -35.61
N ILE A 288 32.47 -2.59 -34.50
CA ILE A 288 32.80 -3.05 -33.15
C ILE A 288 31.70 -3.92 -32.56
N LEU A 289 31.63 -5.16 -33.04
CA LEU A 289 31.15 -6.32 -32.27
C LEU A 289 32.27 -7.38 -32.17
N SER A 290 33.51 -6.95 -32.08
CA SER A 290 34.67 -7.82 -31.85
C SER A 290 35.42 -7.38 -30.62
N ASP A 291 35.80 -8.35 -29.78
CA ASP A 291 36.32 -8.34 -28.42
C ASP A 291 37.54 -7.40 -28.09
N SER A 292 37.79 -6.39 -28.89
CA SER A 292 38.83 -5.42 -28.59
C SER A 292 38.39 -4.00 -28.90
N ILE A 293 38.14 -3.21 -27.87
CA ILE A 293 37.92 -1.77 -27.98
C ILE A 293 39.23 -1.13 -28.49
N PRO A 294 39.30 -0.61 -29.72
CA PRO A 294 40.48 0.12 -30.16
C PRO A 294 40.52 1.44 -29.40
N ARG A 295 41.58 1.62 -28.62
CA ARG A 295 41.85 2.93 -27.99
C ARG A 295 41.98 3.97 -29.11
N PRO A 296 41.25 5.11 -29.04
CA PRO A 296 41.42 6.18 -30.02
C PRO A 296 42.89 6.61 -29.99
N THR A 297 43.57 6.47 -31.10
CA THR A 297 44.94 6.95 -31.25
C THR A 297 44.93 8.46 -31.09
N HIS A 298 45.83 9.03 -30.32
CA HIS A 298 46.01 10.47 -30.07
C HIS A 298 45.99 11.31 -31.34
N GLN A 299 46.36 10.75 -32.48
CA GLN A 299 46.38 11.41 -33.78
C GLN A 299 44.98 11.89 -34.29
N LYS A 300 43.89 11.13 -34.01
CA LYS A 300 42.53 11.54 -34.45
C LYS A 300 41.99 12.74 -33.63
N ALA A 301 42.32 12.80 -32.33
CA ALA A 301 41.92 13.93 -31.48
C ALA A 301 42.57 15.25 -31.90
N PHE A 302 43.86 15.22 -32.29
CA PHE A 302 44.55 16.40 -32.82
C PHE A 302 43.99 16.88 -34.16
N ALA A 303 43.60 15.98 -35.06
CA ALA A 303 42.97 16.34 -36.33
C ALA A 303 41.63 17.07 -36.17
N VAL A 304 40.84 16.66 -35.15
CA VAL A 304 39.55 17.34 -34.84
C VAL A 304 39.81 18.75 -34.33
N LEU A 305 40.78 18.97 -33.45
CA LEU A 305 41.14 20.28 -32.92
C LEU A 305 41.64 21.21 -34.01
N ASP A 306 42.49 20.75 -34.93
CA ASP A 306 43.01 21.52 -36.06
C ASP A 306 41.90 21.90 -37.06
N THR A 307 40.92 21.01 -37.27
CA THR A 307 39.74 21.28 -38.07
C THR A 307 38.85 22.33 -37.43
N MET A 308 38.66 22.26 -36.11
CA MET A 308 37.85 23.24 -35.36
C MET A 308 38.49 24.62 -35.35
N GLN A 309 39.83 24.74 -35.35
CA GLN A 309 40.54 26.04 -35.45
C GLN A 309 40.33 26.71 -36.81
N LYS A 310 40.16 25.92 -37.86
CA LYS A 310 39.90 26.43 -39.23
C LYS A 310 38.47 26.84 -39.51
N MET A 311 37.52 26.48 -38.60
CA MET A 311 36.10 26.84 -38.73
C MET A 311 35.84 28.32 -38.37
N SER A 312 34.84 28.94 -39.01
CA SER A 312 34.34 30.24 -38.61
C SER A 312 33.74 30.23 -37.19
N VAL A 313 33.70 31.39 -36.56
CA VAL A 313 33.13 31.53 -35.21
C VAL A 313 31.68 31.04 -35.16
N GLN A 314 30.91 31.29 -36.20
CA GLN A 314 29.52 30.87 -36.35
C GLN A 314 29.39 29.32 -36.40
N GLN A 315 30.21 28.71 -37.26
CA GLN A 315 30.22 27.23 -37.37
C GLN A 315 30.66 26.53 -36.09
N ARG A 316 31.62 27.08 -35.36
CA ARG A 316 32.02 26.60 -34.04
C ARG A 316 30.89 26.68 -33.04
N LYS A 317 30.16 27.79 -33.02
CA LYS A 317 29.01 27.99 -32.15
C LYS A 317 27.92 26.95 -32.42
N GLU A 318 27.54 26.76 -33.68
CA GLU A 318 26.58 25.73 -34.07
C GLU A 318 27.01 24.30 -33.69
N LEU A 319 28.30 24.00 -33.86
CA LEU A 319 28.85 22.71 -33.46
C LEU A 319 28.75 22.47 -31.95
N TYR A 320 29.09 23.47 -31.14
CA TYR A 320 28.95 23.40 -29.69
C TYR A 320 27.49 23.29 -29.25
N GLU A 321 26.58 24.03 -29.85
CA GLU A 321 25.16 23.98 -29.56
C GLU A 321 24.58 22.58 -29.88
N ARG A 322 24.97 21.98 -31.00
CA ARG A 322 24.61 20.61 -31.37
C ARG A 322 25.18 19.58 -30.37
N ALA A 323 26.46 19.71 -30.03
CA ALA A 323 27.09 18.84 -29.07
C ALA A 323 26.45 18.91 -27.68
N ILE A 324 26.14 20.12 -27.21
CA ILE A 324 25.43 20.35 -25.94
C ILE A 324 24.02 19.76 -25.99
N SER A 325 23.31 19.98 -27.11
CA SER A 325 21.96 19.41 -27.30
C SER A 325 21.98 17.88 -27.28
N GLN A 326 22.92 17.27 -27.99
CA GLN A 326 23.09 15.79 -27.97
C GLN A 326 23.47 15.28 -26.60
N ALA A 327 24.38 15.94 -25.90
CA ALA A 327 24.79 15.55 -24.55
C ALA A 327 23.62 15.65 -23.55
N ARG A 328 22.82 16.71 -23.64
CA ARG A 328 21.60 16.87 -22.82
C ARG A 328 20.53 15.82 -23.13
N SER A 329 20.34 15.51 -24.42
CA SER A 329 19.42 14.45 -24.83
C SER A 329 19.85 13.08 -24.31
N ALA A 330 21.15 12.76 -24.45
CA ALA A 330 21.72 11.52 -23.91
C ALA A 330 21.62 11.45 -22.38
N GLN A 331 21.88 12.54 -21.68
CA GLN A 331 21.71 12.63 -20.23
C GLN A 331 20.23 12.42 -19.82
N GLY A 332 19.29 13.03 -20.56
CA GLY A 332 17.87 12.88 -20.31
C GLY A 332 17.38 11.45 -20.50
N SER A 333 17.77 10.80 -21.61
CA SER A 333 17.42 9.39 -21.85
C SER A 333 18.04 8.46 -20.82
N PHE A 334 19.30 8.68 -20.46
CA PHE A 334 19.96 7.86 -19.45
C PHE A 334 19.33 7.99 -18.06
N SER A 335 18.95 9.20 -17.64
CA SER A 335 18.26 9.42 -16.36
C SER A 335 16.87 8.79 -16.33
N PHE A 336 16.14 8.83 -17.44
CA PHE A 336 14.84 8.16 -17.57
C PHE A 336 14.97 6.63 -17.50
N ASP A 337 15.92 6.07 -18.24
CA ASP A 337 16.18 4.63 -18.25
C ASP A 337 16.66 4.14 -16.88
N GLU A 338 17.50 4.92 -16.18
CA GLU A 338 17.93 4.60 -14.81
C GLU A 338 16.73 4.54 -13.86
N THR A 339 15.81 5.48 -13.95
CA THR A 339 14.60 5.50 -13.11
C THR A 339 13.71 4.31 -13.40
N THR A 340 13.45 4.03 -14.69
CA THR A 340 12.63 2.90 -15.12
C THR A 340 13.23 1.56 -14.70
N SER A 341 14.54 1.41 -14.81
CA SER A 341 15.27 0.21 -14.37
C SER A 341 15.21 0.04 -12.86
N LYS A 342 15.38 1.11 -12.08
CA LYS A 342 15.23 1.08 -10.62
C LYS A 342 13.83 0.69 -10.19
N ASP A 343 12.80 1.21 -10.84
CA ASP A 343 11.41 0.88 -10.54
C ASP A 343 11.09 -0.60 -10.84
N ALA A 344 11.57 -1.11 -11.97
CA ALA A 344 11.43 -2.52 -12.34
C ALA A 344 12.13 -3.45 -11.32
N LEU A 345 13.35 -3.11 -10.91
CA LEU A 345 14.09 -3.83 -9.87
C LEU A 345 13.39 -3.76 -8.51
N ALA A 346 12.88 -2.60 -8.12
CA ALA A 346 12.13 -2.44 -6.86
C ALA A 346 10.85 -3.29 -6.85
N GLN A 347 10.16 -3.39 -7.98
CA GLN A 347 9.01 -4.29 -8.11
C GLN A 347 9.44 -5.76 -8.02
N LEU A 348 10.51 -6.15 -8.70
CA LEU A 348 11.06 -7.51 -8.64
C LEU A 348 11.41 -7.90 -7.19
N TYR A 349 12.07 -7.02 -6.44
CA TYR A 349 12.39 -7.28 -5.03
C TYR A 349 11.12 -7.43 -4.17
N LYS A 350 10.10 -6.60 -4.38
CA LYS A 350 8.81 -6.74 -3.69
C LYS A 350 8.16 -8.11 -3.95
N TYR A 351 8.20 -8.61 -5.20
CA TYR A 351 7.65 -9.93 -5.54
C TYR A 351 8.44 -11.06 -4.89
N LYS A 352 9.78 -11.00 -4.92
CA LYS A 352 10.65 -11.99 -4.27
C LYS A 352 10.45 -12.00 -2.74
N VAL A 353 10.34 -10.85 -2.12
CA VAL A 353 10.09 -10.72 -0.68
C VAL A 353 8.74 -11.35 -0.30
N GLU A 354 7.67 -11.06 -1.06
CA GLU A 354 6.35 -11.64 -0.78
C GLU A 354 6.31 -13.15 -0.99
N TRP A 355 7.04 -13.67 -1.97
CA TRP A 355 7.17 -15.10 -2.17
C TRP A 355 7.83 -15.79 -0.97
N HIS A 356 8.97 -15.25 -0.50
CA HIS A 356 9.64 -15.78 0.69
C HIS A 356 8.80 -15.62 1.96
N ARG A 357 8.05 -14.52 2.10
CA ARG A 357 7.16 -14.25 3.24
C ARG A 357 6.13 -15.36 3.43
N LYS A 358 5.50 -15.84 2.34
CA LYS A 358 4.51 -16.92 2.38
C LYS A 358 5.08 -18.24 2.90
N LEU A 359 6.36 -18.45 2.77
CA LEU A 359 7.05 -19.64 3.27
C LEU A 359 7.64 -19.43 4.67
N SER A 360 8.23 -18.27 4.94
CA SER A 360 8.90 -18.00 6.23
C SER A 360 7.92 -17.94 7.40
N LEU A 361 6.69 -17.41 7.20
CA LEU A 361 5.68 -17.33 8.26
C LEU A 361 5.23 -18.72 8.78
N PRO A 362 4.84 -19.68 7.95
CA PRO A 362 4.54 -21.04 8.43
C PRO A 362 5.73 -21.73 9.10
N VAL A 363 6.94 -21.56 8.55
CA VAL A 363 8.14 -22.14 9.14
C VAL A 363 8.45 -21.52 10.51
N SER A 364 8.21 -20.22 10.68
CA SER A 364 8.41 -19.55 11.96
C SER A 364 7.52 -20.15 13.08
N ILE A 365 6.31 -20.62 12.78
CA ILE A 365 5.43 -21.30 13.73
C ILE A 365 6.13 -22.52 14.34
N MET A 366 6.74 -23.36 13.49
CA MET A 366 7.50 -24.53 13.95
C MET A 366 8.69 -24.15 14.81
N ILE A 367 9.42 -23.11 14.40
CA ILE A 367 10.61 -22.65 15.11
C ILE A 367 10.24 -22.06 16.46
N PHE A 368 9.21 -21.24 16.54
CA PHE A 368 8.75 -20.69 17.81
C PHE A 368 8.26 -21.77 18.77
N PHE A 369 7.64 -22.83 18.27
CA PHE A 369 7.31 -23.99 19.10
C PHE A 369 8.57 -24.67 19.64
N LEU A 370 9.59 -24.91 18.79
CA LEU A 370 10.85 -25.55 19.19
C LEU A 370 11.63 -24.71 20.20
N ILE A 371 11.50 -23.40 20.19
CA ILE A 371 12.08 -22.48 21.18
C ILE A 371 11.24 -22.49 22.46
N GLY A 372 9.93 -22.38 22.34
CA GLY A 372 9.01 -22.30 23.47
C GLY A 372 9.00 -23.58 24.33
N ALA A 373 9.19 -24.74 23.72
CA ALA A 373 9.15 -26.01 24.39
C ALA A 373 10.27 -26.16 25.46
N PRO A 374 11.56 -25.99 25.15
CA PRO A 374 12.62 -26.00 26.16
C PRO A 374 12.51 -24.85 27.16
N LEU A 375 12.12 -23.67 26.70
CA LEU A 375 12.01 -22.48 27.53
C LEU A 375 10.91 -22.68 28.61
N GLY A 376 9.76 -23.22 28.21
CA GLY A 376 8.69 -23.60 29.13
C GLY A 376 9.13 -24.66 30.18
N ALA A 377 9.95 -25.63 29.75
CA ALA A 377 10.47 -26.65 30.67
C ALA A 377 11.44 -26.10 31.72
N ILE A 378 12.13 -25.00 31.42
CA ILE A 378 13.08 -24.29 32.33
C ILE A 378 12.32 -23.39 33.31
N ILE A 379 11.29 -22.69 32.85
CA ILE A 379 10.50 -21.76 33.66
C ILE A 379 9.53 -22.53 34.53
N ARG A 380 10.00 -22.93 35.74
CA ARG A 380 9.22 -23.75 36.70
C ARG A 380 8.43 -22.93 37.71
N LYS A 381 8.67 -21.64 37.86
CA LYS A 381 8.05 -20.77 38.86
C LYS A 381 7.70 -19.43 38.25
N GLY A 382 6.51 -18.92 38.51
CA GLY A 382 6.12 -17.57 38.06
C GLY A 382 4.67 -17.41 37.63
N GLY A 383 3.85 -18.44 37.76
CA GLY A 383 2.45 -18.37 37.33
C GLY A 383 2.29 -18.03 35.84
N LEU A 384 1.15 -17.50 35.43
CA LEU A 384 0.85 -17.14 34.05
C LEU A 384 1.63 -15.90 33.55
N GLY A 385 2.12 -15.05 34.44
CA GLY A 385 2.75 -13.79 34.06
C GLY A 385 4.09 -13.94 33.35
N MET A 386 4.97 -14.83 33.84
CA MET A 386 6.32 -15.01 33.25
C MET A 386 6.28 -15.56 31.82
N PRO A 387 5.49 -16.58 31.48
CA PRO A 387 5.34 -17.04 30.10
C PRO A 387 4.91 -15.94 29.12
N ILE A 388 3.99 -15.06 29.53
CA ILE A 388 3.48 -13.98 28.70
C ILE A 388 4.60 -12.95 28.41
N VAL A 389 5.29 -12.47 29.45
CA VAL A 389 6.36 -11.48 29.30
C VAL A 389 7.48 -12.01 28.41
N VAL A 390 7.90 -13.26 28.62
CA VAL A 390 8.94 -13.90 27.83
C VAL A 390 8.49 -14.05 26.36
N SER A 391 7.26 -14.54 26.12
CA SER A 391 6.73 -14.72 24.77
C SER A 391 6.63 -13.39 24.00
N VAL A 392 6.13 -12.34 24.66
CA VAL A 392 6.04 -11.00 24.05
C VAL A 392 7.43 -10.44 23.75
N SER A 393 8.39 -10.60 24.66
CA SER A 393 9.76 -10.13 24.42
C SER A 393 10.42 -10.79 23.22
N PHE A 394 10.32 -12.12 23.10
CA PHE A 394 10.84 -12.86 21.94
C PHE A 394 10.13 -12.45 20.65
N PHE A 395 8.82 -12.25 20.70
CA PHE A 395 8.06 -11.83 19.54
C PHE A 395 8.44 -10.42 19.07
N VAL A 396 8.62 -9.48 19.99
CA VAL A 396 9.03 -8.11 19.64
C VAL A 396 10.40 -8.11 18.96
N ILE A 397 11.36 -8.87 19.49
CA ILE A 397 12.69 -9.00 18.88
C ILE A 397 12.57 -9.61 17.48
N TYR A 398 11.85 -10.71 17.33
CA TYR A 398 11.59 -11.34 16.04
C TYR A 398 10.94 -10.37 15.06
N TYR A 399 9.93 -9.63 15.50
CA TYR A 399 9.18 -8.68 14.66
C TYR A 399 10.06 -7.53 14.16
N ILE A 400 10.92 -6.96 15.04
CA ILE A 400 11.88 -5.92 14.65
C ILE A 400 12.86 -6.44 13.60
N ILE A 401 13.42 -7.65 13.81
CA ILE A 401 14.35 -8.24 12.85
C ILE A 401 13.64 -8.52 11.51
N THR A 402 12.40 -9.03 11.55
CA THR A 402 11.61 -9.32 10.35
C THR A 402 11.32 -8.05 9.54
N ILE A 403 10.85 -6.97 10.19
CA ILE A 403 10.57 -5.70 9.49
C ILE A 403 11.85 -5.10 8.92
N THR A 404 12.94 -5.13 9.67
CA THR A 404 14.24 -4.61 9.20
C THR A 404 14.74 -5.41 7.99
N GLY A 405 14.70 -6.74 8.08
CA GLY A 405 15.10 -7.63 6.99
C GLY A 405 14.22 -7.46 5.75
N GLU A 406 12.90 -7.32 5.93
CA GLU A 406 11.95 -7.05 4.85
C GLU A 406 12.27 -5.72 4.15
N LYS A 407 12.51 -4.66 4.92
CA LYS A 407 12.85 -3.34 4.37
C LYS A 407 14.14 -3.39 3.56
N MET A 408 15.21 -3.96 4.13
CA MET A 408 16.49 -4.09 3.46
C MET A 408 16.42 -4.95 2.19
N ALA A 409 15.59 -6.01 2.20
CA ALA A 409 15.36 -6.86 1.03
C ALA A 409 14.55 -6.14 -0.07
N LYS A 410 13.57 -5.32 0.28
CA LYS A 410 12.79 -4.51 -0.67
C LYS A 410 13.61 -3.39 -1.30
N GLU A 411 14.57 -2.85 -0.57
CA GLU A 411 15.52 -1.84 -1.06
C GLU A 411 16.67 -2.46 -1.89
N GLY A 412 16.76 -3.79 -1.93
CA GLY A 412 17.79 -4.52 -2.68
C GLY A 412 19.19 -4.51 -2.02
N THR A 413 19.33 -3.99 -0.80
CA THR A 413 20.60 -3.99 -0.06
C THR A 413 20.94 -5.39 0.45
N TRP A 414 19.93 -6.18 0.81
CA TRP A 414 20.09 -7.59 1.18
C TRP A 414 19.39 -8.48 0.16
N GLY A 415 19.91 -9.69 -0.06
CA GLY A 415 19.22 -10.69 -0.85
C GLY A 415 17.86 -11.03 -0.23
N SER A 416 16.83 -11.20 -1.05
CA SER A 416 15.45 -11.46 -0.58
C SER A 416 15.35 -12.69 0.33
N PHE A 417 16.16 -13.73 0.08
CA PHE A 417 16.27 -14.89 0.97
C PHE A 417 16.82 -14.49 2.33
N ALA A 418 18.00 -13.86 2.38
CA ALA A 418 18.64 -13.49 3.64
C ALA A 418 17.74 -12.56 4.47
N GLY A 419 17.17 -11.51 3.84
CA GLY A 419 16.29 -10.56 4.53
C GLY A 419 15.04 -11.19 5.15
N MET A 420 14.43 -12.18 4.49
CA MET A 420 13.20 -12.80 4.99
C MET A 420 13.42 -13.99 5.95
N TRP A 421 14.60 -14.63 5.90
CA TRP A 421 14.86 -15.83 6.71
C TRP A 421 15.75 -15.59 7.92
N ILE A 422 16.46 -14.45 7.99
CA ILE A 422 17.36 -14.13 9.11
C ILE A 422 16.63 -14.13 10.45
N ALA A 423 15.43 -13.54 10.52
CA ALA A 423 14.60 -13.51 11.71
C ALA A 423 14.20 -14.91 12.17
N THR A 424 14.09 -15.85 11.24
CA THR A 424 13.69 -17.22 11.49
C THR A 424 14.85 -18.08 12.02
N PHE A 425 16.09 -17.82 11.53
CA PHE A 425 17.26 -18.62 11.91
C PHE A 425 17.99 -18.14 13.18
N ILE A 426 17.98 -16.83 13.44
CA ILE A 426 18.67 -16.26 14.63
C ILE A 426 18.19 -16.90 15.95
N PRO A 427 16.86 -17.02 16.20
CA PRO A 427 16.39 -17.62 17.44
C PRO A 427 16.75 -19.10 17.57
N VAL A 428 16.84 -19.84 16.47
CA VAL A 428 17.26 -21.26 16.45
C VAL A 428 18.70 -21.38 16.90
N SER A 429 19.60 -20.57 16.35
CA SER A 429 21.02 -20.58 16.72
C SER A 429 21.22 -20.26 18.19
N TYR A 430 20.44 -19.29 18.73
CA TYR A 430 20.52 -18.92 20.14
C TYR A 430 20.07 -20.04 21.07
N THR A 431 18.99 -20.75 20.74
CA THR A 431 18.48 -21.86 21.57
C THR A 431 19.42 -23.07 21.55
N HIS A 432 20.05 -23.38 20.43
CA HIS A 432 21.05 -24.44 20.34
C HIS A 432 22.34 -24.13 21.13
N LEU A 433 22.71 -22.85 21.24
CA LEU A 433 23.90 -22.41 22.00
C LEU A 433 23.64 -22.34 23.52
N THR A 434 22.41 -22.09 23.95
CA THR A 434 22.07 -21.84 25.36
C THR A 434 21.47 -23.05 26.09
N LEU A 435 21.03 -24.08 25.38
CA LEU A 435 20.50 -25.30 25.97
C LEU A 435 21.62 -26.33 26.09
N PRO A 436 22.09 -26.69 27.31
CA PRO A 436 22.97 -27.80 27.45
C PRO A 436 22.26 -29.08 27.06
N THR A 437 22.87 -29.90 26.23
CA THR A 437 22.44 -31.21 25.76
C THR A 437 22.10 -32.16 26.92
#